data_1cda7110d1e84b1723239237fd5773e5
#
_entry.id   1cda7110d1e84b1723239237fd5773e5
#
_cell.length_a   1.000
_cell.length_b   1.000
_cell.length_c   1.000
_cell.angle_alpha   90.00
_cell.angle_beta   90.00
_cell.angle_gamma   90.00
#
_symmetry.space_group_name_H-M   'P 1'
#
loop_
_entity.id
_entity.type
_entity.pdbx_description
1 polymer ?
#
loop_
_entity_poly.entity_id
_entity_poly.type
_entity_poly.pdbx_seq_one_letter_code
_entity_poly.pdbx_strand_id
1 'polypeptide(L)'
;MKNIIFLTALISLSATSATLDIIGPCSKKPLVSIDALNQFETVGDLTVYYLTKNKIPFQGTERGMNSIFNTPVGLDALEVLSDTQMRSYGWCFKVNGKIPESFADEIYLNDGDHIECFFSYAWYDKQWISMCNPAYEVKSPLFCK
;
A
#
# COMPACT_ATOMS: atom_id res chain seq x y z
N MET A 1 -57.15 8.90 27.53
CA MET A 1 -56.23 9.31 26.48
C MET A 1 -54.87 8.66 26.72
N LYS A 2 -54.47 7.66 25.90
CA LYS A 2 -53.18 6.96 26.03
C LYS A 2 -52.14 7.67 25.12
N ASN A 3 -51.16 8.29 25.72
CA ASN A 3 -50.02 8.88 24.98
C ASN A 3 -49.08 7.73 24.56
N ILE A 4 -49.02 7.48 23.26
CA ILE A 4 -48.04 6.57 22.68
C ILE A 4 -46.79 7.41 22.38
N ILE A 5 -45.74 7.15 23.15
CA ILE A 5 -44.42 7.75 22.94
C ILE A 5 -43.74 6.88 21.87
N PHE A 6 -43.60 7.41 20.64
CA PHE A 6 -42.76 6.80 19.61
C PHE A 6 -41.29 7.05 19.94
N LEU A 7 -40.61 6.02 20.38
CA LEU A 7 -39.16 6.02 20.56
C LEU A 7 -38.50 5.79 19.19
N THR A 8 -38.11 6.85 18.53
CA THR A 8 -37.30 6.77 17.30
C THR A 8 -35.88 6.34 17.66
N ALA A 9 -35.56 5.08 17.42
CA ALA A 9 -34.18 4.58 17.52
C ALA A 9 -33.37 5.19 16.36
N LEU A 10 -32.48 6.12 16.67
CA LEU A 10 -31.44 6.58 15.77
C LEU A 10 -30.43 5.45 15.57
N ILE A 11 -30.54 4.72 14.46
CA ILE A 11 -29.52 3.80 14.00
C ILE A 11 -28.38 4.65 13.47
N SER A 12 -27.33 4.87 14.27
CA SER A 12 -26.08 5.44 13.80
C SER A 12 -25.43 4.42 12.86
N LEU A 13 -25.52 4.65 11.54
CA LEU A 13 -24.66 3.97 10.59
C LEU A 13 -23.23 4.41 10.90
N SER A 14 -22.47 3.55 11.54
CA SER A 14 -21.02 3.71 11.64
C SER A 14 -20.46 3.63 10.22
N ALA A 15 -19.99 4.75 9.67
CA ALA A 15 -19.25 4.74 8.43
C ALA A 15 -17.96 3.96 8.69
N THR A 16 -17.83 2.83 8.02
CA THR A 16 -16.64 1.98 8.07
C THR A 16 -15.49 2.72 7.39
N SER A 17 -14.34 2.78 8.02
CA SER A 17 -13.18 3.49 7.50
C SER A 17 -11.96 2.58 7.49
N ALA A 18 -11.24 2.58 6.37
CA ALA A 18 -9.90 2.04 6.28
C ALA A 18 -8.92 3.21 6.11
N THR A 19 -7.65 3.01 6.42
CA THR A 19 -6.60 3.98 6.15
C THR A 19 -5.61 3.44 5.14
N LEU A 20 -5.13 4.30 4.24
CA LEU A 20 -4.12 3.96 3.23
C LEU A 20 -2.95 4.93 3.35
N ASP A 21 -1.79 4.40 3.69
CA ASP A 21 -0.51 5.10 3.68
C ASP A 21 0.32 4.69 2.46
N ILE A 22 0.92 5.66 1.77
CA ILE A 22 1.87 5.42 0.69
C ILE A 22 3.24 5.90 1.14
N ILE A 23 4.18 4.96 1.29
CA ILE A 23 5.50 5.17 1.88
C ILE A 23 6.57 5.03 0.79
N GLY A 24 7.35 6.09 0.59
CA GLY A 24 8.40 6.15 -0.42
C GLY A 24 9.74 5.51 0.01
N PRO A 25 10.77 5.64 -0.85
CA PRO A 25 12.06 4.98 -0.65
C PRO A 25 12.93 5.54 0.46
N CYS A 26 12.71 6.80 0.90
CA CYS A 26 13.71 7.52 1.68
C CYS A 26 13.33 7.76 3.14
N SER A 27 12.08 7.58 3.49
CA SER A 27 11.56 7.83 4.85
C SER A 27 10.42 6.88 5.18
N LYS A 28 10.35 6.46 6.43
CA LYS A 28 9.20 5.72 6.96
C LYS A 28 7.93 6.58 7.03
N LYS A 29 8.09 7.92 7.02
CA LYS A 29 6.94 8.83 7.04
C LYS A 29 6.18 8.69 5.70
N PRO A 30 4.87 8.48 5.73
CA PRO A 30 4.07 8.42 4.51
C PRO A 30 4.21 9.68 3.67
N LEU A 31 4.30 9.52 2.36
CA LEU A 31 4.17 10.61 1.39
C LEU A 31 2.71 11.05 1.26
N VAL A 32 1.81 10.10 1.42
CA VAL A 32 0.36 10.31 1.37
C VAL A 32 -0.27 9.44 2.45
N SER A 33 -1.21 10.03 3.20
CA SER A 33 -2.11 9.31 4.13
C SER A 33 -3.55 9.65 3.78
N ILE A 34 -4.38 8.64 3.66
CA ILE A 34 -5.77 8.76 3.23
C ILE A 34 -6.66 8.02 4.21
N ASP A 35 -7.63 8.74 4.77
CA ASP A 35 -8.76 8.13 5.46
C ASP A 35 -9.82 7.78 4.40
N ALA A 36 -9.99 6.51 4.16
CA ALA A 36 -10.89 6.00 3.15
C ALA A 36 -12.23 5.60 3.77
N LEU A 37 -13.34 6.09 3.21
CA LEU A 37 -14.65 5.51 3.46
C LEU A 37 -14.67 4.10 2.86
N ASN A 38 -15.08 3.12 3.66
CA ASN A 38 -15.10 1.71 3.22
C ASN A 38 -16.30 1.46 2.28
N GLN A 39 -16.13 1.87 1.03
CA GLN A 39 -17.03 1.53 -0.09
C GLN A 39 -16.32 0.64 -1.12
N PHE A 40 -15.11 0.17 -0.80
CA PHE A 40 -14.29 -0.65 -1.67
C PHE A 40 -14.31 -2.09 -1.17
N GLU A 41 -14.31 -3.03 -2.10
CA GLU A 41 -14.36 -4.45 -1.78
C GLU A 41 -12.98 -4.97 -1.39
N THR A 42 -11.95 -4.56 -2.13
CA THR A 42 -10.58 -5.07 -1.95
C THR A 42 -9.55 -3.95 -1.70
N VAL A 43 -8.38 -4.34 -1.21
CA VAL A 43 -7.21 -3.46 -1.06
C VAL A 43 -6.80 -2.88 -2.41
N GLY A 44 -6.88 -3.69 -3.48
CA GLY A 44 -6.57 -3.27 -4.83
C GLY A 44 -7.49 -2.16 -5.34
N ASP A 45 -8.83 -2.35 -5.21
CA ASP A 45 -9.83 -1.37 -5.61
C ASP A 45 -9.61 -0.03 -4.91
N LEU A 46 -9.42 -0.06 -3.59
CA LEU A 46 -9.15 1.12 -2.79
C LEU A 46 -7.89 1.84 -3.26
N THR A 47 -6.80 1.09 -3.48
CA THR A 47 -5.51 1.66 -3.87
C THR A 47 -5.59 2.35 -5.23
N VAL A 48 -6.10 1.66 -6.25
CA VAL A 48 -6.25 2.21 -7.62
C VAL A 48 -7.16 3.44 -7.62
N TYR A 49 -8.29 3.38 -6.91
CA TYR A 49 -9.20 4.51 -6.82
C TYR A 49 -8.53 5.76 -6.26
N TYR A 50 -7.82 5.65 -5.13
CA TYR A 50 -7.22 6.82 -4.50
C TYR A 50 -6.01 7.35 -5.25
N LEU A 51 -5.20 6.49 -5.87
CA LEU A 51 -4.13 6.94 -6.78
C LEU A 51 -4.71 7.75 -7.95
N THR A 52 -5.77 7.24 -8.58
CA THR A 52 -6.46 7.91 -9.69
C THR A 52 -7.11 9.22 -9.25
N LYS A 53 -7.88 9.21 -8.16
CA LYS A 53 -8.59 10.39 -7.64
C LYS A 53 -7.64 11.53 -7.28
N ASN A 54 -6.50 11.21 -6.70
CA ASN A 54 -5.50 12.21 -6.29
C ASN A 54 -4.49 12.54 -7.40
N LYS A 55 -4.68 12.01 -8.61
CA LYS A 55 -3.80 12.21 -9.77
C LYS A 55 -2.33 11.85 -9.48
N ILE A 56 -2.12 10.83 -8.64
CA ILE A 56 -0.80 10.28 -8.35
C ILE A 56 -0.42 9.38 -9.52
N PRO A 57 0.72 9.63 -10.19
CA PRO A 57 1.14 8.78 -11.31
C PRO A 57 1.48 7.37 -10.80
N PHE A 58 0.94 6.35 -11.46
CA PHE A 58 1.21 4.96 -11.17
C PHE A 58 1.15 4.08 -12.42
N GLN A 59 1.75 2.92 -12.31
CA GLN A 59 1.64 1.81 -13.26
C GLN A 59 1.29 0.56 -12.46
N GLY A 60 0.22 -0.12 -12.85
CA GLY A 60 -0.28 -1.29 -12.14
C GLY A 60 -1.78 -1.46 -12.33
N THR A 61 -2.33 -2.39 -11.60
CA THR A 61 -3.76 -2.70 -11.56
C THR A 61 -4.18 -2.96 -10.11
N GLU A 62 -5.43 -3.33 -9.91
CA GLU A 62 -5.97 -3.76 -8.62
C GLU A 62 -5.19 -4.95 -8.04
N ARG A 63 -4.52 -5.72 -8.88
CA ARG A 63 -3.69 -6.87 -8.48
C ARG A 63 -2.39 -6.46 -7.78
N GLY A 64 -1.81 -5.33 -8.20
CA GLY A 64 -0.60 -4.78 -7.59
C GLY A 64 0.01 -3.63 -8.39
N MET A 65 0.92 -2.91 -7.76
CA MET A 65 1.58 -1.73 -8.30
C MET A 65 3.00 -2.05 -8.76
N ASN A 66 3.33 -1.68 -10.01
CA ASN A 66 4.69 -1.72 -10.53
C ASN A 66 5.44 -0.42 -10.22
N SER A 67 4.74 0.70 -10.29
CA SER A 67 5.30 2.03 -10.01
C SER A 67 4.24 2.92 -9.37
N ILE A 68 4.62 3.72 -8.38
CA ILE A 68 3.88 4.85 -7.86
C ILE A 68 4.86 6.02 -7.78
N PHE A 69 4.39 7.26 -8.06
CA PHE A 69 5.22 8.47 -8.14
C PHE A 69 6.36 8.38 -9.16
N ASN A 70 6.14 7.66 -10.28
CA ASN A 70 7.13 7.42 -11.32
C ASN A 70 8.42 6.73 -10.82
N THR A 71 8.32 5.90 -9.78
CA THR A 71 9.44 5.05 -9.39
C THR A 71 9.83 4.13 -10.56
N PRO A 72 11.14 3.85 -10.73
CA PRO A 72 11.61 3.05 -11.85
C PRO A 72 11.07 1.62 -11.81
N VAL A 73 11.02 1.00 -12.97
CA VAL A 73 10.60 -0.39 -13.18
C VAL A 73 11.64 -1.15 -14.02
N GLY A 74 11.61 -2.48 -13.96
CA GLY A 74 12.50 -3.32 -14.74
C GLY A 74 13.97 -3.12 -14.35
N LEU A 75 14.85 -2.98 -15.35
CA LEU A 75 16.30 -2.86 -15.13
C LEU A 75 16.68 -1.58 -14.38
N ASP A 76 15.94 -0.49 -14.55
CA ASP A 76 16.19 0.77 -13.85
C ASP A 76 15.87 0.69 -12.35
N ALA A 77 15.16 -0.35 -11.94
CA ALA A 77 14.85 -0.66 -10.54
C ALA A 77 15.84 -1.67 -9.93
N LEU A 78 16.95 -1.97 -10.59
CA LEU A 78 17.98 -2.86 -10.08
C LEU A 78 19.16 -2.06 -9.54
N GLU A 79 19.64 -2.43 -8.37
CA GLU A 79 20.88 -1.94 -7.77
C GLU A 79 21.86 -3.12 -7.64
N VAL A 80 22.85 -3.16 -8.53
CA VAL A 80 23.91 -4.17 -8.48
C VAL A 80 24.97 -3.72 -7.48
N LEU A 81 25.21 -4.52 -6.46
CA LEU A 81 26.17 -4.20 -5.38
C LEU A 81 27.50 -4.95 -5.57
N SER A 82 27.44 -6.15 -6.16
CA SER A 82 28.62 -6.96 -6.51
C SER A 82 28.23 -7.97 -7.58
N ASP A 83 29.17 -8.84 -7.99
CA ASP A 83 28.92 -9.93 -8.95
C ASP A 83 27.86 -10.94 -8.47
N THR A 84 27.59 -10.98 -7.16
CA THR A 84 26.67 -11.96 -6.57
C THR A 84 25.51 -11.32 -5.81
N GLN A 85 25.52 -9.99 -5.65
CA GLN A 85 24.56 -9.29 -4.79
C GLN A 85 23.85 -8.17 -5.53
N MET A 86 22.53 -8.12 -5.39
CA MET A 86 21.70 -7.05 -5.93
C MET A 86 20.42 -6.83 -5.11
N ARG A 87 19.83 -5.66 -5.28
CA ARG A 87 18.49 -5.33 -4.85
C ARG A 87 17.59 -5.10 -6.06
N SER A 88 16.42 -5.71 -6.06
CA SER A 88 15.37 -5.43 -7.04
C SER A 88 14.26 -4.65 -6.35
N TYR A 89 14.06 -3.41 -6.77
CA TYR A 89 13.09 -2.52 -6.14
C TYR A 89 11.71 -2.64 -6.76
N GLY A 90 10.68 -2.43 -5.94
CA GLY A 90 9.28 -2.47 -6.34
C GLY A 90 8.36 -2.08 -5.20
N TRP A 91 7.06 -2.20 -5.44
CA TRP A 91 6.05 -1.87 -4.45
C TRP A 91 5.49 -3.12 -3.80
N CYS A 92 5.38 -3.08 -2.49
CA CYS A 92 4.67 -4.08 -1.69
C CYS A 92 3.58 -3.40 -0.87
N PHE A 93 2.72 -4.21 -0.26
CA PHE A 93 1.72 -3.71 0.67
C PHE A 93 1.63 -4.57 1.92
N LYS A 94 1.16 -3.95 3.00
CA LYS A 94 0.79 -4.60 4.26
C LYS A 94 -0.64 -4.27 4.59
N VAL A 95 -1.29 -5.17 5.28
CA VAL A 95 -2.58 -4.94 5.93
C VAL A 95 -2.40 -5.21 7.41
N ASN A 96 -2.67 -4.20 8.25
CA ASN A 96 -2.48 -4.26 9.69
C ASN A 96 -1.07 -4.72 10.09
N GLY A 97 -0.05 -4.20 9.38
CA GLY A 97 1.36 -4.48 9.62
C GLY A 97 1.88 -5.82 9.10
N LYS A 98 1.05 -6.63 8.44
CA LYS A 98 1.42 -7.94 7.87
C LYS A 98 1.40 -7.90 6.35
N ILE A 99 2.44 -8.46 5.72
CA ILE A 99 2.48 -8.69 4.28
C ILE A 99 1.65 -9.94 3.99
N PRO A 100 0.54 -9.83 3.21
CA PRO A 100 -0.26 -10.98 2.86
C PRO A 100 0.44 -11.82 1.78
N GLU A 101 0.07 -13.10 1.68
CA GLU A 101 0.57 -14.02 0.65
C GLU A 101 -0.23 -13.93 -0.65
N SER A 102 -1.37 -13.22 -0.64
CA SER A 102 -2.26 -13.04 -1.78
C SER A 102 -2.06 -11.66 -2.44
N PHE A 103 -2.58 -11.51 -3.67
CA PHE A 103 -2.58 -10.24 -4.38
C PHE A 103 -3.61 -9.26 -3.80
N ALA A 104 -3.43 -7.97 -4.08
CA ALA A 104 -4.26 -6.93 -3.47
C ALA A 104 -5.75 -6.99 -3.87
N ASP A 105 -6.05 -7.52 -5.05
CA ASP A 105 -7.41 -7.78 -5.54
C ASP A 105 -8.10 -9.01 -4.88
N GLU A 106 -7.36 -9.78 -4.10
CA GLU A 106 -7.84 -10.96 -3.36
C GLU A 106 -8.01 -10.69 -1.86
N ILE A 107 -7.59 -9.51 -1.38
CA ILE A 107 -7.66 -9.12 0.04
C ILE A 107 -8.88 -8.23 0.26
N TYR A 108 -9.89 -8.76 0.90
CA TYR A 108 -11.11 -8.03 1.26
C TYR A 108 -10.86 -7.09 2.43
N LEU A 109 -11.41 -5.87 2.30
CA LEU A 109 -11.30 -4.83 3.32
C LEU A 109 -12.30 -5.03 4.44
N ASN A 110 -11.83 -4.81 5.66
CA ASN A 110 -12.65 -4.74 6.86
C ASN A 110 -12.56 -3.34 7.48
N ASP A 111 -13.50 -3.07 8.39
CA ASP A 111 -13.52 -1.84 9.15
C ASP A 111 -12.27 -1.69 10.01
N GLY A 112 -11.66 -0.52 9.95
CA GLY A 112 -10.47 -0.19 10.70
C GLY A 112 -9.18 -0.76 10.11
N ASP A 113 -9.21 -1.40 8.94
CA ASP A 113 -7.99 -1.88 8.30
C ASP A 113 -7.03 -0.72 7.98
N HIS A 114 -5.77 -0.95 8.28
CA HIS A 114 -4.66 -0.06 7.93
C HIS A 114 -3.82 -0.70 6.82
N ILE A 115 -3.82 -0.06 5.65
CA ILE A 115 -3.07 -0.49 4.48
C ILE A 115 -1.84 0.41 4.34
N GLU A 116 -0.68 -0.20 4.20
CA GLU A 116 0.57 0.49 3.86
C GLU A 116 1.04 -0.01 2.49
N CYS A 117 0.97 0.83 1.45
CA CYS A 117 1.71 0.60 0.21
C CYS A 117 3.10 1.22 0.36
N PHE A 118 4.15 0.44 0.26
CA PHE A 118 5.50 0.93 0.52
C PHE A 118 6.48 0.50 -0.56
N PHE A 119 7.39 1.42 -0.89
CA PHE A 119 8.50 1.09 -1.78
C PHE A 119 9.47 0.17 -1.07
N SER A 120 9.83 -0.92 -1.70
CA SER A 120 10.52 -2.04 -1.10
C SER A 120 11.62 -2.57 -2.01
N TYR A 121 12.39 -3.52 -1.51
CA TYR A 121 13.31 -4.30 -2.33
C TYR A 121 13.26 -5.78 -1.99
N ALA A 122 13.54 -6.59 -3.00
CA ALA A 122 13.91 -7.98 -2.85
C ALA A 122 15.45 -8.07 -2.79
N TRP A 123 15.97 -8.82 -1.86
CA TRP A 123 17.40 -9.03 -1.67
C TRP A 123 17.86 -10.33 -2.33
N TYR A 124 18.87 -10.22 -3.18
CA TYR A 124 19.53 -11.35 -3.83
C TYR A 124 20.99 -11.42 -3.41
N ASP A 125 21.43 -12.61 -2.96
CA ASP A 125 22.83 -12.99 -2.74
C ASP A 125 23.02 -14.45 -3.18
N LYS A 126 23.45 -14.65 -4.44
CA LYS A 126 23.49 -15.93 -5.16
C LYS A 126 22.14 -16.64 -5.27
N GLN A 127 21.17 -16.28 -4.46
CA GLN A 127 19.78 -16.69 -4.49
C GLN A 127 18.91 -15.60 -3.89
N TRP A 128 17.59 -15.68 -4.07
CA TRP A 128 16.66 -14.77 -3.39
C TRP A 128 16.61 -15.08 -1.90
N ILE A 129 16.95 -14.09 -1.07
CA ILE A 129 17.01 -14.21 0.40
C ILE A 129 15.72 -13.69 1.05
N SER A 130 15.23 -12.53 0.60
CA SER A 130 14.05 -11.90 1.16
C SER A 130 13.34 -11.05 0.13
N MET A 131 12.07 -10.78 0.38
CA MET A 131 11.23 -9.91 -0.45
C MET A 131 10.52 -8.88 0.42
N CYS A 132 10.05 -7.81 -0.19
CA CYS A 132 9.30 -6.75 0.49
C CYS A 132 10.03 -6.12 1.69
N ASN A 133 11.35 -6.01 1.63
CA ASN A 133 12.11 -5.27 2.62
C ASN A 133 11.91 -3.76 2.39
N PRO A 134 11.59 -2.96 3.41
CA PRO A 134 11.35 -1.53 3.21
C PRO A 134 12.57 -0.79 2.68
N ALA A 135 12.44 -0.10 1.55
CA ALA A 135 13.56 0.62 0.91
C ALA A 135 14.10 1.78 1.76
N TYR A 136 13.26 2.39 2.61
CA TYR A 136 13.67 3.46 3.51
C TYR A 136 14.69 3.02 4.59
N GLU A 137 14.86 1.72 4.82
CA GLU A 137 15.89 1.20 5.74
C GLU A 137 17.29 1.28 5.14
N VAL A 138 17.42 1.09 3.83
CA VAL A 138 18.71 1.12 3.12
C VAL A 138 19.00 2.48 2.47
N LYS A 139 17.96 3.27 2.20
CA LYS A 139 18.04 4.61 1.60
C LYS A 139 19.00 4.67 0.42
N SER A 140 18.81 3.79 -0.56
CA SER A 140 19.68 3.71 -1.73
C SER A 140 19.88 5.08 -2.39
N PRO A 141 21.11 5.45 -2.75
CA PRO A 141 21.40 6.70 -3.47
C PRO A 141 20.76 6.76 -4.87
N LEU A 142 20.23 5.65 -5.38
CA LEU A 142 19.43 5.69 -6.61
C LEU A 142 18.14 6.52 -6.44
N PHE A 143 17.58 6.57 -5.21
CA PHE A 143 16.30 7.21 -4.93
C PHE A 143 16.40 8.34 -3.92
N CYS A 144 17.37 8.29 -3.01
CA CYS A 144 17.50 9.20 -1.88
C CYS A 144 18.77 10.06 -2.04
N LYS A 145 18.56 11.34 -2.30
CA LYS A 145 19.61 12.36 -2.42
C LYS A 145 19.71 13.20 -1.15
#